data_4e2a183469ac8a1d0e31d5bc8d94921d
#
_entry.id   4e2a183469ac8a1d0e31d5bc8d94921d
#
_cell.length_a   1.000
_cell.length_b   1.000
_cell.length_c   1.000
_cell.angle_alpha   90.00
_cell.angle_beta   90.00
_cell.angle_gamma   90.00
#
_symmetry.space_group_name_H-M   'P 1'
#
loop_
_entity.id
_entity.type
_entity.pdbx_description
1 polymer ?
#
loop_
_entity_poly.entity_id
_entity_poly.type
_entity_poly.pdbx_seq_one_letter_code
_entity_poly.pdbx_strand_id
1 'polypeptide(L)'
;MSDRLATAAAMPSSGVPTRVSALIFAVKSSLLRARRAARDVTPGLAPMHHRQATALIDAPVVATVRTPLWANAGGEKDRALNAGKIQNLRVALRGLDGIEIEAGRTLSFWRQVGRPSRQRGFVAGRELREGCMIATIGGGLCQLSNALYDAGLRAGLEIVERHAHTRIVPGSRAAAGRDATVFWNYLDLRMRGRRPFRIEARLTADDLELTIRGYGTAVEAPAPDFLAGLSAHDCLSCGEVTCHRHDPDIEAASRPTAWLVDAATPEFTTLYRSRAKPGDVLHLSTRRFGRQAQAWPALVDEQTADTAALHRSLALRTAPKNTPLAGLMLVADARLAAAHARRLSPAHTNLVVAQALLPHLWRAGALQGRSFEVLMERLPIDTLHRVLDEAYACHPHSTTLGDFRSPQAVADAEREALDAADRLVTAHRAVAACFPAARVELLEWAPAPPLATTRGGRAFLFAGPALARKGAYAMREAMAGLDMELLIERGAEERPDFWRGLNARRLAPGEQPAKLAGVLLPAIVEHRPFMLLRALASGVPAIATPACGLPPQHGLTIVAPDDPDALRAALTALLD
;
A
#
# COMPACT_ATOMS: atom_id res chain seq x y z
N MET A 1 13.04 67.13 14.26
CA MET A 1 11.62 66.90 13.83
C MET A 1 11.39 65.41 13.80
N SER A 2 11.10 65.04 14.85
CA SER A 2 10.12 64.33 15.63
C SER A 2 9.92 62.87 15.13
N ASP A 3 10.76 62.02 15.76
CA ASP A 3 10.56 60.59 15.90
C ASP A 3 9.15 60.30 16.46
N ARG A 4 8.39 59.51 15.72
CA ARG A 4 7.33 58.69 16.29
C ARG A 4 7.70 57.22 16.05
N LEU A 5 8.56 56.73 16.93
CA LEU A 5 8.64 55.29 17.20
C LEU A 5 7.26 54.82 17.65
N ALA A 6 6.54 54.17 16.75
CA ALA A 6 5.36 53.41 17.11
C ALA A 6 5.81 52.29 18.05
N THR A 7 5.51 52.43 19.33
CA THR A 7 5.60 51.38 20.33
C THR A 7 4.81 50.17 19.83
N ALA A 8 5.54 49.12 19.45
CA ALA A 8 4.98 47.82 19.21
C ALA A 8 4.24 47.38 20.49
N ALA A 9 2.94 47.39 20.46
CA ALA A 9 2.13 46.86 21.54
C ALA A 9 2.60 45.44 21.84
N ALA A 10 3.08 45.21 23.05
CA ALA A 10 3.46 43.90 23.55
C ALA A 10 2.31 42.93 23.30
N MET A 11 2.57 41.91 22.49
CA MET A 11 1.59 40.85 22.23
C MET A 11 1.22 40.21 23.56
N PRO A 12 -0.07 39.98 23.85
CA PRO A 12 -0.45 39.23 25.03
C PRO A 12 0.22 37.85 24.95
N SER A 13 0.87 37.44 26.04
CA SER A 13 1.45 36.12 26.20
C SER A 13 0.44 35.09 25.72
N SER A 14 0.80 34.32 24.71
CA SER A 14 -0.06 33.28 24.16
C SER A 14 -0.22 32.14 25.17
N GLY A 15 -1.00 32.38 26.21
CA GLY A 15 -1.34 31.40 27.22
C GLY A 15 -2.21 30.27 26.63
N VAL A 16 -2.09 29.11 27.21
CA VAL A 16 -3.08 28.01 26.99
C VAL A 16 -4.48 28.59 27.22
N PRO A 17 -5.46 28.31 26.33
CA PRO A 17 -6.81 28.87 26.48
C PRO A 17 -7.39 28.58 27.87
N THR A 18 -7.86 29.62 28.56
CA THR A 18 -8.50 29.47 29.88
C THR A 18 -9.85 28.76 29.70
N ARG A 19 -10.39 28.14 30.75
CA ARG A 19 -11.73 27.54 30.73
C ARG A 19 -12.80 28.54 30.29
N VAL A 20 -12.67 29.80 30.65
CA VAL A 20 -13.61 30.86 30.28
C VAL A 20 -13.47 31.21 28.79
N SER A 21 -12.26 31.34 28.24
CA SER A 21 -12.06 31.58 26.81
C SER A 21 -12.53 30.42 25.97
N ALA A 22 -12.36 29.17 26.44
CA ALA A 22 -12.86 27.98 25.79
C ALA A 22 -14.41 27.93 25.77
N LEU A 23 -15.06 28.34 26.87
CA LEU A 23 -16.52 28.42 26.93
C LEU A 23 -17.08 29.49 25.98
N ILE A 24 -16.50 30.71 26.00
CA ILE A 24 -16.88 31.78 25.09
C ILE A 24 -16.74 31.34 23.63
N PHE A 25 -15.63 30.70 23.30
CA PHE A 25 -15.41 30.14 21.96
C PHE A 25 -16.44 29.07 21.58
N ALA A 26 -16.78 28.18 22.52
CA ALA A 26 -17.79 27.15 22.29
C ALA A 26 -19.18 27.73 22.02
N VAL A 27 -19.59 28.74 22.77
CA VAL A 27 -20.87 29.44 22.58
C VAL A 27 -20.90 30.17 21.24
N LYS A 28 -19.88 31.00 20.93
CA LYS A 28 -19.76 31.71 19.64
C LYS A 28 -19.80 30.73 18.45
N SER A 29 -19.01 29.66 18.52
CA SER A 29 -18.97 28.67 17.45
C SER A 29 -20.30 27.92 17.28
N SER A 30 -21.03 27.67 18.36
CA SER A 30 -22.37 27.03 18.32
C SER A 30 -23.42 27.91 17.65
N LEU A 31 -23.43 29.23 17.97
CA LEU A 31 -24.30 30.21 17.32
C LEU A 31 -23.99 30.34 15.82
N LEU A 32 -22.71 30.39 15.45
CA LEU A 32 -22.28 30.46 14.05
C LEU A 32 -22.68 29.19 13.27
N ARG A 33 -22.58 28.01 13.91
CA ARG A 33 -23.05 26.74 13.33
C ARG A 33 -24.55 26.71 13.11
N ALA A 34 -25.35 27.19 14.09
CA ALA A 34 -26.79 27.28 13.94
C ALA A 34 -27.18 28.22 12.79
N ARG A 35 -26.56 29.40 12.71
CA ARG A 35 -26.73 30.33 11.58
C ARG A 35 -26.36 29.71 10.24
N ARG A 36 -25.27 28.92 10.19
CA ARG A 36 -24.87 28.18 8.98
C ARG A 36 -25.91 27.14 8.60
N ALA A 37 -26.35 26.31 9.53
CA ALA A 37 -27.35 25.30 9.28
C ALA A 37 -28.64 25.90 8.69
N ALA A 38 -29.10 27.05 9.20
CA ALA A 38 -30.24 27.76 8.63
C ALA A 38 -30.00 28.24 7.19
N ARG A 39 -28.80 28.72 6.89
CA ARG A 39 -28.44 29.14 5.52
C ARG A 39 -28.31 27.97 4.54
N ASP A 40 -27.89 26.80 5.00
CA ASP A 40 -27.66 25.61 4.17
C ASP A 40 -28.94 24.86 3.79
N VAL A 41 -30.10 25.31 4.28
CA VAL A 41 -31.43 24.86 3.86
C VAL A 41 -31.80 25.43 2.47
N THR A 42 -31.11 26.48 2.02
CA THR A 42 -31.36 27.10 0.69
C THR A 42 -30.95 26.17 -0.46
N PRO A 43 -31.77 26.07 -1.55
CA PRO A 43 -31.45 25.23 -2.70
C PRO A 43 -30.22 25.75 -3.46
N GLY A 44 -29.40 24.84 -4.01
CA GLY A 44 -28.23 25.19 -4.86
C GLY A 44 -26.91 24.58 -4.42
N LEU A 45 -26.81 24.05 -3.20
CA LEU A 45 -25.65 23.24 -2.82
C LEU A 45 -25.69 21.88 -3.50
N ALA A 46 -24.53 21.44 -3.98
CA ALA A 46 -24.39 20.09 -4.48
C ALA A 46 -24.71 19.07 -3.35
N PRO A 47 -25.46 18.02 -3.64
CA PRO A 47 -25.66 16.92 -2.69
C PRO A 47 -24.31 16.28 -2.34
N MET A 48 -24.30 15.42 -1.33
CA MET A 48 -23.14 14.59 -1.07
C MET A 48 -22.91 13.67 -2.28
N HIS A 49 -21.75 13.79 -2.95
CA HIS A 49 -21.44 13.03 -4.15
C HIS A 49 -20.83 11.67 -3.80
N HIS A 50 -21.19 10.64 -4.54
CA HIS A 50 -20.64 9.31 -4.35
C HIS A 50 -19.28 9.19 -5.08
N ARG A 51 -18.32 8.51 -4.44
CA ARG A 51 -16.98 8.23 -5.02
C ARG A 51 -16.99 7.44 -6.33
N GLN A 52 -18.13 6.83 -6.68
CA GLN A 52 -18.26 5.97 -7.87
C GLN A 52 -18.66 6.71 -9.15
N ALA A 53 -18.73 8.01 -9.12
CA ALA A 53 -18.93 8.79 -10.36
C ALA A 53 -17.70 8.66 -11.25
N THR A 54 -17.89 8.25 -12.50
CA THR A 54 -16.81 7.92 -13.44
C THR A 54 -16.92 8.63 -14.78
N ALA A 55 -17.92 9.50 -14.95
CA ALA A 55 -18.18 10.20 -16.21
C ALA A 55 -17.01 11.09 -16.67
N LEU A 56 -16.21 11.59 -15.71
CA LEU A 56 -15.08 12.47 -15.97
C LEU A 56 -13.73 11.83 -15.62
N ILE A 57 -13.65 10.50 -15.46
CA ILE A 57 -12.40 9.82 -15.08
C ILE A 57 -11.30 10.02 -16.14
N ASP A 58 -11.68 10.00 -17.42
CA ASP A 58 -10.79 10.18 -18.56
C ASP A 58 -10.77 11.63 -19.08
N ALA A 59 -11.46 12.55 -18.42
CA ALA A 59 -11.46 13.95 -18.81
C ALA A 59 -10.07 14.57 -18.65
N PRO A 60 -9.72 15.58 -19.47
CA PRO A 60 -8.42 16.25 -19.38
C PRO A 60 -8.15 16.81 -17.98
N VAL A 61 -6.87 16.77 -17.56
CA VAL A 61 -6.41 17.47 -16.38
C VAL A 61 -6.42 18.97 -16.63
N VAL A 62 -7.17 19.71 -15.82
CA VAL A 62 -7.27 21.19 -15.92
C VAL A 62 -6.28 21.85 -14.96
N ALA A 63 -6.15 21.32 -13.74
CA ALA A 63 -5.23 21.87 -12.74
C ALA A 63 -4.70 20.78 -11.84
N THR A 64 -3.43 20.89 -11.44
CA THR A 64 -2.81 20.05 -10.40
C THR A 64 -2.07 20.93 -9.41
N VAL A 65 -2.23 20.61 -8.13
CA VAL A 65 -1.56 21.28 -7.01
C VAL A 65 -0.94 20.24 -6.11
N ARG A 66 0.34 20.46 -5.72
CA ARG A 66 1.07 19.64 -4.74
C ARG A 66 1.44 20.47 -3.54
N THR A 67 1.30 19.91 -2.35
CA THR A 67 1.68 20.57 -1.09
C THR A 67 2.39 19.60 -0.16
N PRO A 68 3.57 19.97 0.38
CA PRO A 68 4.35 19.07 1.22
C PRO A 68 3.63 18.76 2.54
N LEU A 69 3.64 17.49 2.92
CA LEU A 69 3.03 17.02 4.18
C LEU A 69 3.90 17.34 5.40
N TRP A 70 5.22 17.29 5.25
CA TRP A 70 6.18 17.37 6.35
C TRP A 70 6.86 18.73 6.49
N ALA A 71 6.42 19.73 5.75
CA ALA A 71 6.97 21.08 5.87
C ALA A 71 6.88 21.57 7.32
N ASN A 72 7.97 22.16 7.83
CA ASN A 72 8.10 22.70 9.19
C ASN A 72 7.86 21.63 10.30
N ALA A 73 8.23 20.38 10.07
CA ALA A 73 8.25 19.36 11.10
C ALA A 73 9.49 19.57 12.00
N GLY A 74 9.29 20.24 13.15
CA GLY A 74 10.24 20.34 14.25
C GLY A 74 10.33 19.05 15.05
N GLY A 75 10.71 19.11 16.32
CA GLY A 75 10.91 17.99 17.22
C GLY A 75 9.77 16.96 17.31
N GLU A 76 9.94 15.96 18.16
CA GLU A 76 9.06 14.78 18.27
C GLU A 76 7.57 15.14 18.43
N LYS A 77 7.26 16.15 19.24
CA LYS A 77 5.86 16.60 19.45
C LYS A 77 5.24 17.19 18.18
N ASP A 78 5.97 18.01 17.45
CA ASP A 78 5.51 18.56 16.16
C ASP A 78 5.33 17.46 15.13
N ARG A 79 6.18 16.46 15.16
CA ARG A 79 6.10 15.30 14.29
C ARG A 79 4.84 14.48 14.57
N ALA A 80 4.52 14.20 15.84
CA ALA A 80 3.30 13.50 16.21
C ALA A 80 2.05 14.26 15.73
N LEU A 81 2.03 15.58 15.88
CA LEU A 81 0.94 16.43 15.39
C LEU A 81 0.86 16.49 13.85
N ASN A 82 2.02 16.44 13.16
CA ASN A 82 2.04 16.31 11.70
C ASN A 82 1.51 14.95 11.24
N ALA A 83 1.91 13.87 11.88
CA ALA A 83 1.35 12.54 11.60
C ALA A 83 -0.17 12.51 11.84
N GLY A 84 -0.65 13.17 12.89
CA GLY A 84 -2.07 13.36 13.15
C GLY A 84 -2.77 14.19 12.06
N LYS A 85 -2.13 15.27 11.58
CA LYS A 85 -2.61 16.06 10.44
C LYS A 85 -2.74 15.17 9.20
N ILE A 86 -1.73 14.37 8.87
CA ILE A 86 -1.76 13.46 7.71
C ILE A 86 -2.88 12.43 7.84
N GLN A 87 -3.10 11.90 9.05
CA GLN A 87 -4.24 11.03 9.31
C GLN A 87 -5.58 11.75 9.06
N ASN A 88 -5.72 13.01 9.48
CA ASN A 88 -6.91 13.81 9.24
C ASN A 88 -7.15 14.08 7.75
N LEU A 89 -6.08 14.37 6.99
CA LEU A 89 -6.14 14.49 5.53
C LEU A 89 -6.59 13.17 4.89
N ARG A 90 -6.01 12.03 5.27
CA ARG A 90 -6.39 10.69 4.79
C ARG A 90 -7.88 10.39 4.99
N VAL A 91 -8.43 10.78 6.15
CA VAL A 91 -9.86 10.61 6.43
C VAL A 91 -10.71 11.56 5.59
N ALA A 92 -10.28 12.82 5.45
CA ALA A 92 -11.02 13.84 4.69
C ALA A 92 -11.07 13.52 3.20
N LEU A 93 -9.99 12.97 2.63
CA LEU A 93 -9.92 12.60 1.21
C LEU A 93 -10.94 11.53 0.84
N ARG A 94 -11.37 10.68 1.75
CA ARG A 94 -12.44 9.70 1.48
C ARG A 94 -13.74 10.32 1.00
N GLY A 95 -13.98 11.59 1.34
CA GLY A 95 -15.17 12.33 0.91
C GLY A 95 -14.95 13.23 -0.30
N LEU A 96 -13.71 13.41 -0.75
CA LEU A 96 -13.36 14.35 -1.82
C LEU A 96 -12.76 13.67 -3.05
N ASP A 97 -12.01 12.59 -2.85
CA ASP A 97 -11.37 11.88 -3.96
C ASP A 97 -12.41 11.17 -4.85
N GLY A 98 -12.33 11.43 -6.14
CA GLY A 98 -13.20 10.83 -7.15
C GLY A 98 -14.61 11.42 -7.23
N ILE A 99 -14.91 12.54 -6.56
CA ILE A 99 -16.22 13.18 -6.67
C ILE A 99 -16.34 13.99 -7.98
N GLU A 100 -17.52 13.98 -8.55
CA GLU A 100 -17.90 14.78 -9.73
C GLU A 100 -18.98 15.78 -9.36
N ILE A 101 -18.77 17.02 -9.75
CA ILE A 101 -19.66 18.16 -9.48
C ILE A 101 -20.30 18.59 -10.79
N GLU A 102 -21.61 18.57 -10.85
CA GLU A 102 -22.37 19.03 -12.01
C GLU A 102 -22.19 20.54 -12.28
N ALA A 103 -22.40 20.95 -13.53
CA ALA A 103 -22.36 22.36 -13.91
C ALA A 103 -23.35 23.19 -13.07
N GLY A 104 -22.89 24.35 -12.60
CA GLY A 104 -23.70 25.27 -11.79
C GLY A 104 -23.97 24.84 -10.35
N ARG A 105 -23.60 23.61 -9.95
CA ARG A 105 -23.68 23.18 -8.56
C ARG A 105 -22.50 23.68 -7.73
N THR A 106 -22.77 24.01 -6.48
CA THR A 106 -21.75 24.51 -5.57
C THR A 106 -21.20 23.39 -4.70
N LEU A 107 -19.90 23.09 -4.85
CA LEU A 107 -19.13 22.26 -3.92
C LEU A 107 -19.03 23.00 -2.59
N SER A 108 -19.28 22.31 -1.48
CA SER A 108 -19.00 22.75 -0.11
C SER A 108 -18.01 21.79 0.52
N PHE A 109 -16.88 22.29 1.03
CA PHE A 109 -15.85 21.47 1.67
C PHE A 109 -16.44 20.63 2.82
N TRP A 110 -17.17 21.27 3.74
CA TRP A 110 -17.70 20.54 4.89
C TRP A 110 -18.84 19.57 4.56
N ARG A 111 -19.57 19.81 3.48
CA ARG A 111 -20.61 18.89 3.05
C ARG A 111 -20.03 17.58 2.52
N GLN A 112 -18.83 17.62 1.95
CA GLN A 112 -18.11 16.45 1.46
C GLN A 112 -17.30 15.78 2.56
N VAL A 113 -16.52 16.54 3.32
CA VAL A 113 -15.66 16.02 4.38
C VAL A 113 -16.48 15.59 5.61
N GLY A 114 -17.52 16.34 5.96
CA GLY A 114 -18.36 16.11 7.13
C GLY A 114 -17.66 16.48 8.45
N ARG A 115 -18.35 16.24 9.58
CA ARG A 115 -17.85 16.63 10.93
C ARG A 115 -16.60 15.85 11.31
N PRO A 116 -15.49 16.51 11.66
CA PRO A 116 -14.32 15.86 12.22
C PRO A 116 -14.65 15.27 13.60
N SER A 117 -14.56 13.96 13.75
CA SER A 117 -14.78 13.26 15.01
C SER A 117 -13.92 12.02 15.12
N ARG A 118 -13.62 11.59 16.36
CA ARG A 118 -12.84 10.36 16.60
C ARG A 118 -13.54 9.12 16.01
N GLN A 119 -14.87 9.05 16.09
CA GLN A 119 -15.65 7.94 15.53
C GLN A 119 -15.47 7.78 14.02
N ARG A 120 -15.18 8.88 13.31
CA ARG A 120 -14.88 8.88 11.87
C ARG A 120 -13.41 8.68 11.56
N GLY A 121 -12.57 8.48 12.56
CA GLY A 121 -11.13 8.24 12.40
C GLY A 121 -10.26 9.51 12.39
N PHE A 122 -10.83 10.69 12.72
CA PHE A 122 -10.05 11.90 12.93
C PHE A 122 -9.35 11.84 14.29
N VAL A 123 -8.14 12.37 14.31
CA VAL A 123 -7.25 12.40 15.49
C VAL A 123 -6.81 13.82 15.82
N ALA A 124 -6.07 13.99 16.92
CA ALA A 124 -5.42 15.25 17.21
C ALA A 124 -4.36 15.56 16.15
N GLY A 125 -4.47 16.72 15.51
CA GLY A 125 -3.55 17.24 14.52
C GLY A 125 -3.28 18.72 14.78
N ARG A 126 -2.45 19.35 13.96
CA ARG A 126 -2.01 20.74 14.11
C ARG A 126 -3.12 21.73 13.76
N GLU A 127 -3.51 22.58 14.69
CA GLU A 127 -4.37 23.73 14.43
C GLU A 127 -3.67 25.01 14.88
N LEU A 128 -3.62 26.01 14.00
CA LEU A 128 -3.16 27.34 14.36
C LEU A 128 -4.32 28.12 14.99
N ARG A 129 -4.23 28.42 16.27
CA ARG A 129 -5.23 29.20 16.99
C ARG A 129 -4.55 30.36 17.75
N GLU A 130 -4.97 31.58 17.44
CA GLU A 130 -4.44 32.83 18.08
C GLU A 130 -2.90 32.94 18.10
N GLY A 131 -2.26 32.36 17.07
CA GLY A 131 -0.79 32.33 16.94
C GLY A 131 -0.10 31.15 17.61
N CYS A 132 -0.82 30.31 18.36
CA CYS A 132 -0.29 29.08 18.95
C CYS A 132 -0.68 27.84 18.12
N MET A 133 0.25 26.90 18.02
CA MET A 133 -0.01 25.61 17.43
C MET A 133 -0.56 24.68 18.51
N ILE A 134 -1.85 24.31 18.39
CA ILE A 134 -2.53 23.45 19.35
C ILE A 134 -2.94 22.12 18.71
N ALA A 135 -3.12 21.10 19.54
CA ALA A 135 -3.59 19.80 19.13
C ALA A 135 -5.13 19.76 19.16
N THR A 136 -5.79 19.59 18.00
CA THR A 136 -7.26 19.45 17.91
C THR A 136 -7.68 18.32 17.02
N ILE A 137 -8.86 17.73 17.30
CA ILE A 137 -9.45 16.68 16.44
C ILE A 137 -9.80 17.29 15.09
N GLY A 138 -9.22 16.76 14.02
CA GLY A 138 -9.35 17.31 12.67
C GLY A 138 -8.39 18.46 12.37
N GLY A 139 -7.42 18.74 13.24
CA GLY A 139 -6.40 19.76 12.98
C GLY A 139 -5.61 19.48 11.70
N GLY A 140 -5.28 20.52 10.93
CA GLY A 140 -4.52 20.47 9.69
C GLY A 140 -5.35 20.42 8.40
N LEU A 141 -6.67 20.39 8.47
CA LEU A 141 -7.55 20.35 7.28
C LEU A 141 -7.45 21.60 6.40
N CYS A 142 -6.96 22.72 6.93
CA CYS A 142 -6.70 23.92 6.14
C CYS A 142 -5.63 23.69 5.05
N GLN A 143 -4.73 22.71 5.18
CA GLN A 143 -3.82 22.35 4.09
C GLN A 143 -4.61 21.86 2.87
N LEU A 144 -5.63 21.03 3.08
CA LEU A 144 -6.48 20.51 2.02
C LEU A 144 -7.36 21.60 1.40
N SER A 145 -7.98 22.45 2.22
CA SER A 145 -8.79 23.55 1.70
C SER A 145 -7.94 24.60 0.95
N ASN A 146 -6.72 24.88 1.38
CA ASN A 146 -5.79 25.75 0.66
C ASN A 146 -5.39 25.16 -0.71
N ALA A 147 -5.09 23.85 -0.75
CA ALA A 147 -4.77 23.17 -1.99
C ALA A 147 -5.96 23.15 -2.95
N LEU A 148 -7.17 22.89 -2.41
CA LEU A 148 -8.41 22.89 -3.20
C LEU A 148 -8.74 24.28 -3.73
N TYR A 149 -8.54 25.32 -2.94
CA TYR A 149 -8.70 26.72 -3.37
C TYR A 149 -7.75 27.08 -4.52
N ASP A 150 -6.45 26.76 -4.37
CA ASP A 150 -5.45 27.03 -5.42
C ASP A 150 -5.78 26.27 -6.72
N ALA A 151 -6.14 24.97 -6.61
CA ALA A 151 -6.55 24.19 -7.77
C ALA A 151 -7.82 24.73 -8.43
N GLY A 152 -8.80 25.16 -7.63
CA GLY A 152 -10.03 25.77 -8.12
C GLY A 152 -9.78 27.07 -8.87
N LEU A 153 -8.90 27.92 -8.37
CA LEU A 153 -8.49 29.15 -9.08
C LEU A 153 -7.85 28.84 -10.44
N ARG A 154 -6.92 27.87 -10.48
CA ARG A 154 -6.23 27.44 -11.72
C ARG A 154 -7.18 26.77 -12.70
N ALA A 155 -8.23 26.12 -12.21
CA ALA A 155 -9.27 25.53 -13.04
C ALA A 155 -10.37 26.52 -13.46
N GLY A 156 -10.25 27.80 -13.11
CA GLY A 156 -11.23 28.83 -13.44
C GLY A 156 -12.59 28.65 -12.75
N LEU A 157 -12.61 28.00 -11.58
CA LEU A 157 -13.83 27.84 -10.79
C LEU A 157 -14.18 29.16 -10.08
N GLU A 158 -15.46 29.46 -10.00
CA GLU A 158 -15.98 30.57 -9.23
C GLU A 158 -15.85 30.25 -7.72
N ILE A 159 -15.24 31.16 -6.97
CA ILE A 159 -15.12 31.05 -5.51
C ILE A 159 -16.34 31.69 -4.87
N VAL A 160 -17.27 30.86 -4.41
CA VAL A 160 -18.56 31.29 -3.84
C VAL A 160 -18.38 31.71 -2.36
N GLU A 161 -17.52 31.04 -1.63
CA GLU A 161 -17.18 31.36 -0.24
C GLU A 161 -15.73 30.97 0.06
N ARG A 162 -15.02 31.91 0.67
CA ARG A 162 -13.65 31.71 1.15
C ARG A 162 -13.39 32.58 2.39
N HIS A 163 -12.63 32.05 3.32
CA HIS A 163 -12.14 32.79 4.48
C HIS A 163 -10.62 32.65 4.56
N ALA A 164 -9.93 33.70 5.02
CA ALA A 164 -8.48 33.66 5.24
C ALA A 164 -8.16 33.54 6.74
N HIS A 165 -6.97 33.02 7.04
CA HIS A 165 -6.47 33.04 8.41
C HIS A 165 -6.21 34.47 8.87
N THR A 166 -6.43 34.71 10.15
CA THR A 166 -6.09 36.01 10.78
C THR A 166 -4.58 36.17 10.99
N ARG A 167 -3.83 35.06 10.92
CA ARG A 167 -2.37 35.03 11.03
C ARG A 167 -1.77 34.07 10.03
N ILE A 168 -0.66 34.43 9.43
CA ILE A 168 0.01 33.65 8.39
C ILE A 168 1.31 33.07 8.95
N VAL A 169 1.52 31.77 8.66
CA VAL A 169 2.79 31.10 8.94
C VAL A 169 3.71 31.28 7.71
N PRO A 170 4.91 31.84 7.86
CA PRO A 170 5.87 31.97 6.76
C PRO A 170 6.14 30.64 6.08
N GLY A 171 6.31 30.65 4.75
CA GLY A 171 6.52 29.45 3.94
C GLY A 171 5.26 28.59 3.71
N SER A 172 4.10 28.94 4.29
CA SER A 172 2.83 28.28 4.02
C SER A 172 2.20 28.77 2.71
N ARG A 173 1.21 28.03 2.18
CA ARG A 173 0.41 28.52 1.05
C ARG A 173 -0.38 29.77 1.36
N ALA A 174 -0.76 29.96 2.61
CA ALA A 174 -1.37 31.19 3.08
C ALA A 174 -0.42 32.38 2.88
N ALA A 175 0.88 32.22 3.18
CA ALA A 175 1.90 33.23 2.90
C ALA A 175 2.10 33.52 1.41
N ALA A 176 1.76 32.56 0.53
CA ALA A 176 1.76 32.73 -0.90
C ALA A 176 0.41 33.27 -1.44
N GLY A 177 -0.49 33.77 -0.60
CA GLY A 177 -1.81 34.29 -0.99
C GLY A 177 -2.81 33.21 -1.44
N ARG A 178 -2.55 31.96 -1.10
CA ARG A 178 -3.43 30.81 -1.42
C ARG A 178 -4.05 30.26 -0.13
N ASP A 179 -4.75 31.13 0.59
CA ASP A 179 -5.33 30.86 1.91
C ASP A 179 -6.84 30.69 1.84
N ALA A 180 -7.33 29.54 2.29
CA ALA A 180 -8.75 29.25 2.45
C ALA A 180 -8.95 28.47 3.75
N THR A 181 -9.07 29.19 4.87
CA THR A 181 -9.28 28.57 6.17
C THR A 181 -10.68 27.98 6.28
N VAL A 182 -10.77 26.84 6.92
CA VAL A 182 -12.04 26.16 7.20
C VAL A 182 -12.17 25.84 8.67
N PHE A 183 -13.38 25.98 9.22
CA PHE A 183 -13.69 25.63 10.60
C PHE A 183 -15.09 25.02 10.69
N TRP A 184 -15.20 23.87 11.33
CA TRP A 184 -16.45 23.13 11.42
C TRP A 184 -17.51 23.89 12.27
N ASN A 185 -18.65 24.14 11.80
CA ASN A 185 -19.28 24.13 10.47
C ASN A 185 -19.74 25.55 10.12
N TYR A 186 -18.86 26.55 10.29
CA TYR A 186 -19.23 27.94 10.05
C TYR A 186 -18.26 28.70 9.13
N LEU A 187 -17.01 28.24 8.95
CA LEU A 187 -16.12 28.73 7.91
C LEU A 187 -15.96 27.61 6.87
N ASP A 188 -16.39 27.85 5.65
CA ASP A 188 -16.40 26.87 4.57
C ASP A 188 -15.63 27.38 3.36
N LEU A 189 -15.16 26.46 2.54
CA LEU A 189 -14.72 26.75 1.18
C LEU A 189 -15.79 26.25 0.22
N ARG A 190 -16.31 27.15 -0.61
CA ARG A 190 -17.34 26.84 -1.60
C ARG A 190 -16.91 27.28 -2.98
N MET A 191 -17.05 26.39 -3.96
CA MET A 191 -16.65 26.64 -5.35
C MET A 191 -17.72 26.11 -6.30
N ARG A 192 -17.80 26.71 -7.48
CA ARG A 192 -18.78 26.35 -8.51
C ARG A 192 -18.13 26.39 -9.89
N GLY A 193 -18.38 25.36 -10.70
CA GLY A 193 -17.95 25.30 -12.09
C GLY A 193 -19.07 25.67 -13.05
N ARG A 194 -18.77 26.39 -14.13
CA ARG A 194 -19.68 26.57 -15.26
C ARG A 194 -19.87 25.28 -16.07
N ARG A 195 -18.91 24.37 -16.00
CA ARG A 195 -18.90 23.02 -16.57
C ARG A 195 -18.75 22.00 -15.45
N PRO A 196 -19.15 20.74 -15.65
CA PRO A 196 -18.91 19.71 -14.67
C PRO A 196 -17.40 19.47 -14.51
N PHE A 197 -16.98 19.15 -13.29
CA PHE A 197 -15.59 18.87 -12.97
C PHE A 197 -15.48 17.74 -11.95
N ARG A 198 -14.34 17.04 -11.99
CA ARG A 198 -13.97 15.95 -11.08
C ARG A 198 -12.80 16.39 -10.21
N ILE A 199 -12.83 16.00 -8.95
CA ILE A 199 -11.72 16.18 -8.02
C ILE A 199 -11.08 14.81 -7.79
N GLU A 200 -9.76 14.74 -7.96
CA GLU A 200 -8.93 13.62 -7.55
C GLU A 200 -7.95 14.13 -6.51
N ALA A 201 -7.83 13.42 -5.39
CA ALA A 201 -6.96 13.84 -4.30
C ALA A 201 -6.34 12.62 -3.61
N ARG A 202 -5.01 12.62 -3.53
CA ARG A 202 -4.24 11.53 -2.92
C ARG A 202 -3.11 12.07 -2.06
N LEU A 203 -2.62 11.22 -1.16
CA LEU A 203 -1.41 11.46 -0.40
C LEU A 203 -0.32 10.52 -0.87
N THR A 204 0.81 11.08 -1.30
CA THR A 204 2.07 10.35 -1.42
C THR A 204 2.75 10.29 -0.04
N ALA A 205 3.95 9.73 0.06
CA ALA A 205 4.74 9.76 1.29
C ALA A 205 5.00 11.20 1.79
N ASP A 206 5.22 12.14 0.86
CA ASP A 206 5.70 13.48 1.15
C ASP A 206 4.71 14.60 0.83
N ASP A 207 3.76 14.37 -0.10
CA ASP A 207 2.89 15.40 -0.63
C ASP A 207 1.40 15.04 -0.56
N LEU A 208 0.57 16.08 -0.41
CA LEU A 208 -0.83 16.07 -0.81
C LEU A 208 -0.87 16.52 -2.27
N GLU A 209 -1.37 15.66 -3.15
CA GLU A 209 -1.65 15.96 -4.55
C GLU A 209 -3.16 16.12 -4.76
N LEU A 210 -3.55 17.18 -5.45
CA LEU A 210 -4.93 17.48 -5.80
C LEU A 210 -5.02 17.85 -7.27
N THR A 211 -5.90 17.16 -8.00
CA THR A 211 -6.12 17.36 -9.44
C THR A 211 -7.59 17.66 -9.71
N ILE A 212 -7.84 18.62 -10.58
CA ILE A 212 -9.17 18.89 -11.14
C ILE A 212 -9.16 18.46 -12.60
N ARG A 213 -10.12 17.57 -12.93
CA ARG A 213 -10.37 17.14 -14.31
C ARG A 213 -11.68 17.70 -14.82
N GLY A 214 -11.74 17.90 -16.14
CA GLY A 214 -12.95 18.39 -16.81
C GLY A 214 -12.63 18.99 -18.17
N TYR A 215 -13.65 19.51 -18.81
CA TYR A 215 -13.53 20.18 -20.12
C TYR A 215 -13.43 21.72 -19.98
N GLY A 216 -12.98 22.19 -18.81
CA GLY A 216 -12.64 23.59 -18.56
C GLY A 216 -11.32 23.97 -19.20
N THR A 217 -11.04 25.25 -19.24
CA THR A 217 -9.73 25.78 -19.67
C THR A 217 -8.92 26.12 -18.44
N ALA A 218 -7.67 25.62 -18.38
CA ALA A 218 -6.73 26.06 -17.37
C ALA A 218 -6.52 27.58 -17.50
N VAL A 219 -6.55 28.27 -16.38
CA VAL A 219 -6.27 29.70 -16.34
C VAL A 219 -5.00 29.96 -15.51
N GLU A 220 -4.27 31.00 -15.86
CA GLU A 220 -3.20 31.46 -14.99
C GLU A 220 -3.81 31.84 -13.63
N ALA A 221 -3.23 31.32 -12.56
CA ALA A 221 -3.76 31.62 -11.24
C ALA A 221 -3.69 33.14 -11.01
N PRO A 222 -4.79 33.78 -10.56
CA PRO A 222 -4.80 35.21 -10.33
C PRO A 222 -3.71 35.59 -9.33
N ALA A 223 -3.29 36.85 -9.35
CA ALA A 223 -2.30 37.38 -8.41
C ALA A 223 -2.65 37.00 -6.95
N PRO A 224 -1.67 36.77 -6.08
CA PRO A 224 -1.94 36.46 -4.70
C PRO A 224 -2.85 37.50 -4.05
N ASP A 225 -3.95 37.05 -3.45
CA ASP A 225 -4.86 37.89 -2.71
C ASP A 225 -4.47 37.88 -1.23
N PHE A 226 -3.73 38.89 -0.83
CA PHE A 226 -3.38 39.12 0.56
C PHE A 226 -4.43 40.04 1.19
N LEU A 227 -5.08 39.59 2.25
CA LEU A 227 -5.93 40.47 3.02
C LEU A 227 -5.05 41.56 3.70
N ALA A 228 -5.37 42.83 3.42
CA ALA A 228 -4.66 43.94 4.04
C ALA A 228 -4.72 43.85 5.56
N GLY A 229 -3.57 43.99 6.23
CA GLY A 229 -3.49 43.98 7.71
C GLY A 229 -3.14 42.64 8.36
N LEU A 230 -2.92 41.57 7.57
CA LEU A 230 -2.44 40.29 8.14
C LEU A 230 -0.96 40.45 8.53
N SER A 231 -0.65 40.26 9.82
CA SER A 231 0.73 40.18 10.28
C SER A 231 1.26 38.75 10.13
N ALA A 232 2.39 38.60 9.47
CA ALA A 232 3.14 37.36 9.49
C ALA A 232 3.79 37.20 10.87
N HIS A 233 3.55 36.07 11.53
CA HIS A 233 4.27 35.70 12.75
C HIS A 233 5.09 34.47 12.51
N ASP A 234 6.37 34.56 12.81
CA ASP A 234 7.31 33.47 12.83
C ASP A 234 7.44 32.93 14.26
N CYS A 235 7.45 31.62 14.43
CA CYS A 235 7.78 31.01 15.71
C CYS A 235 9.18 31.40 16.20
N LEU A 236 10.11 31.69 15.28
CA LEU A 236 11.46 32.17 15.60
C LEU A 236 11.46 33.57 16.24
N SER A 237 10.42 34.37 16.00
CA SER A 237 10.29 35.72 16.55
C SER A 237 9.49 35.80 17.85
N CYS A 238 8.91 34.68 18.33
CA CYS A 238 8.07 34.70 19.54
C CYS A 238 8.86 34.83 20.85
N GLY A 239 10.18 34.70 20.83
CA GLY A 239 11.07 34.84 21.98
C GLY A 239 11.01 33.69 23.01
N GLU A 240 10.24 32.63 22.76
CA GLU A 240 10.14 31.47 23.65
C GLU A 240 11.28 30.49 23.38
N VAL A 241 12.35 30.58 24.12
CA VAL A 241 13.56 29.73 23.97
C VAL A 241 13.37 28.30 24.45
N THR A 242 12.35 28.02 25.27
CA THR A 242 12.05 26.69 25.77
C THR A 242 11.03 25.96 24.88
N CYS A 243 10.62 26.57 23.77
CA CYS A 243 9.71 25.98 22.84
C CYS A 243 10.38 24.79 22.13
N HIS A 244 9.74 23.63 22.18
CA HIS A 244 10.19 22.38 21.54
C HIS A 244 10.52 22.49 20.03
N ARG A 245 10.16 23.61 19.39
CA ARG A 245 10.50 23.90 17.98
C ARG A 245 11.89 24.46 17.77
N HIS A 246 12.50 24.99 18.83
CA HIS A 246 13.80 25.64 18.78
C HIS A 246 14.91 24.80 19.40
N ASP A 247 14.62 23.55 19.76
CA ASP A 247 15.62 22.63 20.30
C ASP A 247 16.48 22.08 19.15
N PRO A 248 17.77 22.51 19.05
CA PRO A 248 18.64 22.04 17.96
C PRO A 248 19.10 20.60 18.12
N ASP A 249 18.96 19.99 19.32
CA ASP A 249 19.47 18.65 19.63
C ASP A 249 18.43 17.54 19.40
N ILE A 250 17.23 17.88 18.95
CA ILE A 250 16.27 16.86 18.55
C ILE A 250 16.65 16.32 17.18
N GLU A 251 17.48 15.27 17.18
CA GLU A 251 17.62 14.38 16.03
C GLU A 251 16.24 14.02 15.49
N ALA A 252 16.10 14.03 14.17
CA ALA A 252 14.87 13.56 13.53
C ALA A 252 14.58 12.17 14.06
N ALA A 253 13.65 12.05 15.01
CA ALA A 253 13.30 10.79 15.65
C ALA A 253 13.09 9.74 14.57
N SER A 254 13.73 8.59 14.70
CA SER A 254 13.63 7.49 13.74
C SER A 254 12.15 7.19 13.53
N ARG A 255 11.74 7.19 12.26
CA ARG A 255 10.34 6.92 11.93
C ARG A 255 10.05 5.47 12.26
N PRO A 256 9.15 5.15 13.19
CA PRO A 256 8.83 3.76 13.50
C PRO A 256 8.25 3.08 12.27
N THR A 257 8.74 1.88 11.98
CA THR A 257 8.26 1.07 10.87
C THR A 257 7.20 0.10 11.37
N ALA A 258 6.09 0.00 10.66
CA ALA A 258 5.12 -1.08 10.89
C ALA A 258 5.29 -2.16 9.81
N TRP A 259 5.54 -3.38 10.25
CA TRP A 259 5.66 -4.57 9.42
C TRP A 259 4.30 -5.24 9.33
N LEU A 260 3.65 -5.19 8.18
CA LEU A 260 2.33 -5.79 7.92
C LEU A 260 2.53 -7.08 7.16
N VAL A 261 2.61 -8.18 7.89
CA VAL A 261 3.02 -9.47 7.33
C VAL A 261 2.02 -10.59 7.65
N ASP A 262 2.14 -11.70 6.95
CA ASP A 262 1.36 -12.92 7.18
C ASP A 262 2.31 -14.12 7.32
N ALA A 263 2.55 -14.86 6.25
CA ALA A 263 3.46 -16.00 6.27
C ALA A 263 4.92 -15.55 6.47
N ALA A 264 5.67 -16.33 7.25
CA ALA A 264 7.09 -16.11 7.42
C ALA A 264 7.87 -16.91 6.37
N THR A 265 8.80 -16.25 5.67
CA THR A 265 9.81 -16.93 4.86
C THR A 265 11.20 -16.69 5.44
N PRO A 266 12.16 -17.59 5.26
CA PRO A 266 13.50 -17.41 5.80
C PRO A 266 14.15 -16.11 5.33
N GLU A 267 13.98 -15.78 4.06
CA GLU A 267 14.54 -14.59 3.42
C GLU A 267 14.01 -13.32 4.11
N PHE A 268 12.69 -13.22 4.26
CA PHE A 268 12.06 -12.05 4.86
C PHE A 268 12.26 -11.98 6.37
N THR A 269 12.32 -13.12 7.07
CA THR A 269 12.65 -13.11 8.50
C THR A 269 14.10 -12.72 8.77
N THR A 270 15.02 -13.05 7.86
CA THR A 270 16.42 -12.59 7.91
C THR A 270 16.51 -11.09 7.69
N LEU A 271 15.82 -10.59 6.67
CA LEU A 271 15.69 -9.15 6.41
C LEU A 271 15.12 -8.41 7.62
N TYR A 272 14.04 -8.92 8.20
CA TYR A 272 13.42 -8.34 9.39
C TYR A 272 14.39 -8.28 10.57
N ARG A 273 15.15 -9.36 10.84
CA ARG A 273 16.18 -9.37 11.89
C ARG A 273 17.25 -8.31 11.69
N SER A 274 17.61 -8.02 10.45
CA SER A 274 18.65 -7.02 10.13
C SER A 274 18.15 -5.57 10.20
N ARG A 275 16.83 -5.33 10.11
CA ARG A 275 16.27 -3.98 9.97
C ARG A 275 15.38 -3.53 11.11
N ALA A 276 14.77 -4.47 11.87
CA ALA A 276 13.88 -4.14 12.97
C ALA A 276 14.60 -3.32 14.05
N LYS A 277 13.97 -2.25 14.52
CA LYS A 277 14.51 -1.32 15.50
C LYS A 277 13.54 -1.17 16.67
N PRO A 278 14.03 -0.80 17.86
CA PRO A 278 13.17 -0.43 18.98
C PRO A 278 12.16 0.64 18.56
N GLY A 279 10.89 0.45 18.90
CA GLY A 279 9.80 1.32 18.53
C GLY A 279 9.06 0.92 17.24
N ASP A 280 9.60 0.03 16.41
CA ASP A 280 8.87 -0.59 15.31
C ASP A 280 7.74 -1.48 15.85
N VAL A 281 6.79 -1.85 14.99
CA VAL A 281 5.67 -2.73 15.35
C VAL A 281 5.50 -3.82 14.30
N LEU A 282 5.31 -5.05 14.76
CA LEU A 282 5.06 -6.21 13.89
C LEU A 282 3.58 -6.60 13.94
N HIS A 283 2.88 -6.44 12.81
CA HIS A 283 1.50 -6.87 12.63
C HIS A 283 1.44 -8.25 12.01
N LEU A 284 0.92 -9.21 12.75
CA LEU A 284 0.83 -10.63 12.37
C LEU A 284 -0.61 -11.10 12.23
N SER A 285 -0.81 -12.16 11.45
CA SER A 285 -2.10 -12.87 11.43
C SER A 285 -2.42 -13.47 12.80
N THR A 286 -1.54 -14.31 13.33
CA THR A 286 -1.68 -14.94 14.66
C THR A 286 -0.38 -15.62 15.09
N ARG A 287 -0.21 -15.81 16.42
CA ARG A 287 0.76 -16.74 16.98
C ARG A 287 0.11 -18.00 17.58
N ARG A 288 -1.20 -18.05 17.68
CA ARG A 288 -1.93 -19.08 18.44
C ARG A 288 -2.30 -20.30 17.62
N PHE A 289 -2.45 -20.15 16.30
CA PHE A 289 -2.99 -21.18 15.43
C PHE A 289 -2.03 -21.50 14.30
N GLY A 290 -1.55 -22.71 14.26
CA GLY A 290 -0.77 -23.26 13.16
C GLY A 290 0.55 -23.90 13.60
N ARG A 291 0.96 -24.98 12.92
CA ARG A 291 2.32 -25.50 13.01
C ARG A 291 3.21 -24.58 12.18
N GLN A 292 3.74 -23.55 12.77
CA GLN A 292 4.69 -22.67 12.09
C GLN A 292 6.08 -23.29 12.18
N ALA A 293 6.50 -23.94 11.11
CA ALA A 293 7.91 -24.35 10.97
C ALA A 293 8.85 -23.12 10.94
N GLN A 294 8.32 -21.95 10.60
CA GLN A 294 9.00 -20.66 10.60
C GLN A 294 8.04 -19.60 11.15
N ALA A 295 8.47 -18.90 12.17
CA ALA A 295 7.72 -17.80 12.76
C ALA A 295 8.54 -16.51 12.67
N TRP A 296 7.85 -15.39 12.53
CA TRP A 296 8.47 -14.08 12.65
C TRP A 296 9.09 -13.95 14.06
N PRO A 297 10.36 -13.53 14.18
CA PRO A 297 10.99 -13.33 15.48
C PRO A 297 10.28 -12.23 16.30
N ALA A 298 10.17 -12.40 17.61
CA ALA A 298 9.60 -11.40 18.52
C ALA A 298 10.69 -10.37 18.91
N LEU A 299 10.98 -9.41 18.05
CA LEU A 299 12.02 -8.41 18.25
C LEU A 299 11.46 -7.04 18.66
N VAL A 300 10.21 -6.77 18.36
CA VAL A 300 9.52 -5.50 18.59
C VAL A 300 8.11 -5.77 19.10
N ASP A 301 7.35 -4.72 19.41
CA ASP A 301 5.94 -4.84 19.80
C ASP A 301 5.10 -5.53 18.73
N GLU A 302 4.20 -6.42 19.15
CA GLU A 302 3.40 -7.23 18.24
C GLU A 302 1.92 -6.91 18.33
N GLN A 303 1.28 -6.91 17.18
CA GLN A 303 -0.15 -6.74 17.01
C GLN A 303 -0.72 -7.93 16.23
N THR A 304 -1.50 -8.80 16.87
CA THR A 304 -2.08 -9.98 16.22
C THR A 304 -3.51 -9.75 15.75
N ALA A 305 -3.88 -10.37 14.63
CA ALA A 305 -5.23 -10.36 14.06
C ALA A 305 -5.92 -11.72 14.22
N ASP A 306 -5.93 -12.27 15.44
CA ASP A 306 -6.37 -13.62 15.75
C ASP A 306 -7.79 -13.95 15.22
N THR A 307 -8.71 -12.99 15.24
CA THR A 307 -10.07 -13.19 14.70
C THR A 307 -10.06 -13.40 13.18
N ALA A 308 -9.24 -12.65 12.45
CA ALA A 308 -9.10 -12.83 11.00
C ALA A 308 -8.45 -14.19 10.67
N ALA A 309 -7.44 -14.58 11.45
CA ALA A 309 -6.77 -15.87 11.32
C ALA A 309 -7.73 -17.05 11.63
N LEU A 310 -8.56 -16.92 12.65
CA LEU A 310 -9.57 -17.93 13.00
C LEU A 310 -10.60 -18.09 11.86
N HIS A 311 -11.12 -16.99 11.33
CA HIS A 311 -12.04 -17.03 10.20
C HIS A 311 -11.40 -17.67 8.97
N ARG A 312 -10.12 -17.38 8.65
CA ARG A 312 -9.39 -18.03 7.56
C ARG A 312 -9.28 -19.53 7.80
N SER A 313 -8.87 -19.95 8.99
CA SER A 313 -8.75 -21.36 9.34
C SER A 313 -10.08 -22.10 9.24
N LEU A 314 -11.16 -21.51 9.69
CA LEU A 314 -12.51 -22.08 9.59
C LEU A 314 -12.95 -22.19 8.12
N ALA A 315 -12.80 -21.12 7.34
CA ALA A 315 -13.16 -21.11 5.92
C ALA A 315 -12.43 -22.20 5.13
N LEU A 316 -11.12 -22.38 5.37
CA LEU A 316 -10.33 -23.42 4.70
C LEU A 316 -10.75 -24.85 5.11
N ARG A 317 -11.21 -25.06 6.34
CA ARG A 317 -11.64 -26.38 6.83
C ARG A 317 -13.06 -26.75 6.39
N THR A 318 -13.92 -25.76 6.20
CA THR A 318 -15.34 -25.97 5.86
C THR A 318 -15.63 -25.78 4.38
N ALA A 319 -14.65 -25.37 3.58
CA ALA A 319 -14.81 -25.17 2.15
C ALA A 319 -15.17 -26.49 1.45
N PRO A 320 -16.15 -26.48 0.54
CA PRO A 320 -16.41 -27.61 -0.36
C PRO A 320 -15.14 -28.01 -1.11
N LYS A 321 -14.96 -29.33 -1.39
CA LYS A 321 -13.75 -29.86 -2.03
C LYS A 321 -13.39 -29.22 -3.37
N ASN A 322 -14.35 -28.67 -4.08
CA ASN A 322 -14.17 -28.04 -5.39
C ASN A 322 -14.07 -26.51 -5.33
N THR A 323 -13.98 -25.91 -4.14
CA THR A 323 -13.86 -24.45 -4.01
C THR A 323 -12.44 -24.02 -4.38
N PRO A 324 -12.25 -23.06 -5.30
CA PRO A 324 -10.93 -22.53 -5.63
C PRO A 324 -10.26 -21.92 -4.39
N LEU A 325 -9.14 -22.49 -3.97
CA LEU A 325 -8.39 -22.03 -2.77
C LEU A 325 -7.96 -20.57 -2.90
N ALA A 326 -7.58 -20.14 -4.11
CA ALA A 326 -7.15 -18.77 -4.37
C ALA A 326 -8.25 -17.73 -4.06
N GLY A 327 -9.52 -18.04 -4.38
CA GLY A 327 -10.64 -17.17 -4.03
C GLY A 327 -10.88 -17.05 -2.52
N LEU A 328 -10.72 -18.16 -1.78
CA LEU A 328 -10.82 -18.16 -0.32
C LEU A 328 -9.68 -17.34 0.32
N MET A 329 -8.47 -17.49 -0.19
CA MET A 329 -7.32 -16.73 0.29
C MET A 329 -7.49 -15.24 0.03
N LEU A 330 -7.97 -14.84 -1.14
CA LEU A 330 -8.23 -13.43 -1.45
C LEU A 330 -9.19 -12.76 -0.42
N VAL A 331 -10.25 -13.47 -0.03
CA VAL A 331 -11.18 -12.98 1.01
C VAL A 331 -10.51 -12.92 2.39
N ALA A 332 -9.67 -13.91 2.71
CA ALA A 332 -8.95 -13.95 3.98
C ALA A 332 -7.92 -12.82 4.06
N ASP A 333 -7.19 -12.55 2.99
CA ASP A 333 -6.20 -11.47 2.89
C ASP A 333 -6.86 -10.10 3.03
N ALA A 334 -8.04 -9.91 2.43
CA ALA A 334 -8.83 -8.68 2.61
C ALA A 334 -9.22 -8.44 4.08
N ARG A 335 -9.63 -9.51 4.80
CA ARG A 335 -9.98 -9.42 6.22
C ARG A 335 -8.77 -9.13 7.09
N LEU A 336 -7.64 -9.77 6.80
CA LEU A 336 -6.38 -9.55 7.50
C LEU A 336 -5.87 -8.13 7.29
N ALA A 337 -5.85 -7.66 6.05
CA ALA A 337 -5.47 -6.29 5.70
C ALA A 337 -6.36 -5.26 6.42
N ALA A 338 -7.68 -5.48 6.47
CA ALA A 338 -8.60 -4.62 7.20
C ALA A 338 -8.35 -4.63 8.71
N ALA A 339 -7.94 -5.78 9.29
CA ALA A 339 -7.59 -5.87 10.71
C ALA A 339 -6.29 -5.11 11.01
N HIS A 340 -5.27 -5.20 10.16
CA HIS A 340 -4.03 -4.44 10.28
C HIS A 340 -4.27 -2.94 10.10
N ALA A 341 -5.01 -2.52 9.07
CA ALA A 341 -5.31 -1.12 8.80
C ALA A 341 -5.98 -0.41 10.01
N ARG A 342 -6.86 -1.11 10.74
CA ARG A 342 -7.51 -0.56 11.95
C ARG A 342 -6.56 -0.35 13.12
N ARG A 343 -5.43 -1.07 13.16
CA ARG A 343 -4.43 -1.01 14.23
C ARG A 343 -3.26 -0.10 13.92
N LEU A 344 -3.13 0.35 12.67
CA LEU A 344 -2.08 1.28 12.29
C LEU A 344 -2.23 2.61 13.03
N SER A 345 -1.20 2.96 13.79
CA SER A 345 -1.08 4.28 14.39
C SER A 345 -0.78 5.35 13.34
N PRO A 346 -1.25 6.60 13.51
CA PRO A 346 -0.79 7.73 12.71
C PRO A 346 0.74 7.90 12.68
N ALA A 347 1.43 7.52 13.76
CA ALA A 347 2.89 7.60 13.86
C ALA A 347 3.62 6.62 12.93
N HIS A 348 2.98 5.51 12.52
CA HIS A 348 3.56 4.55 11.57
C HIS A 348 3.52 5.13 10.16
N THR A 349 4.55 5.90 9.83
CA THR A 349 4.69 6.58 8.53
C THR A 349 5.49 5.78 7.52
N ASN A 350 6.26 4.78 7.99
CA ASN A 350 6.98 3.82 7.18
C ASN A 350 6.36 2.43 7.35
N LEU A 351 6.14 1.74 6.26
CA LEU A 351 5.54 0.40 6.27
C LEU A 351 6.40 -0.59 5.48
N VAL A 352 6.40 -1.83 5.94
CA VAL A 352 6.82 -2.98 5.13
C VAL A 352 5.62 -3.89 4.99
N VAL A 353 5.20 -4.17 3.76
CA VAL A 353 3.90 -4.80 3.48
C VAL A 353 4.09 -6.09 2.70
N ALA A 354 3.50 -7.20 3.18
CA ALA A 354 3.42 -8.43 2.40
C ALA A 354 2.54 -8.23 1.16
N GLN A 355 2.99 -8.74 0.01
CA GLN A 355 2.31 -8.55 -1.28
C GLN A 355 0.84 -8.95 -1.26
N ALA A 356 0.48 -10.03 -0.56
CA ALA A 356 -0.91 -10.51 -0.48
C ALA A 356 -1.86 -9.47 0.16
N LEU A 357 -1.37 -8.62 1.06
CA LEU A 357 -2.16 -7.59 1.74
C LEU A 357 -2.23 -6.28 0.96
N LEU A 358 -1.30 -6.08 0.02
CA LEU A 358 -1.08 -4.81 -0.67
C LEU A 358 -2.31 -4.24 -1.36
N PRO A 359 -3.04 -4.96 -2.26
CA PRO A 359 -4.18 -4.41 -2.98
C PRO A 359 -5.34 -4.02 -2.05
N HIS A 360 -5.49 -4.75 -0.95
CA HIS A 360 -6.54 -4.49 0.03
C HIS A 360 -6.24 -3.26 0.89
N LEU A 361 -4.99 -3.08 1.32
CA LEU A 361 -4.54 -1.89 2.04
C LEU A 361 -4.61 -0.64 1.16
N TRP A 362 -4.25 -0.77 -0.13
CA TRP A 362 -4.36 0.30 -1.11
C TRP A 362 -5.79 0.76 -1.28
N ARG A 363 -6.72 -0.16 -1.57
CA ARG A 363 -8.16 0.15 -1.71
C ARG A 363 -8.78 0.73 -0.44
N ALA A 364 -8.29 0.35 0.73
CA ALA A 364 -8.71 0.93 2.00
C ALA A 364 -8.13 2.33 2.27
N GLY A 365 -7.21 2.83 1.42
CA GLY A 365 -6.50 4.09 1.62
C GLY A 365 -5.54 4.05 2.81
N ALA A 366 -5.18 2.88 3.31
CA ALA A 366 -4.32 2.73 4.48
C ALA A 366 -2.85 3.11 4.19
N LEU A 367 -2.43 3.03 2.93
CA LEU A 367 -1.06 3.36 2.50
C LEU A 367 -0.88 4.86 2.17
N GLN A 368 -1.95 5.60 1.97
CA GLN A 368 -1.87 7.03 1.63
C GLN A 368 -1.15 7.85 2.71
N GLY A 369 -0.21 8.70 2.30
CA GLY A 369 0.61 9.53 3.17
C GLY A 369 1.62 8.74 4.01
N ARG A 370 2.03 7.56 3.53
CA ARG A 370 3.05 6.70 4.11
C ARG A 370 4.04 6.28 3.04
N SER A 371 5.31 6.19 3.42
CA SER A 371 6.30 5.46 2.63
C SER A 371 6.14 3.96 2.88
N PHE A 372 6.35 3.14 1.86
CA PHE A 372 6.24 1.69 2.05
C PHE A 372 7.09 0.88 1.08
N GLU A 373 7.59 -0.23 1.59
CA GLU A 373 8.26 -1.28 0.84
C GLU A 373 7.35 -2.51 0.75
N VAL A 374 7.50 -3.29 -0.31
CA VAL A 374 6.66 -4.49 -0.54
C VAL A 374 7.52 -5.75 -0.55
N LEU A 375 7.17 -6.72 0.29
CA LEU A 375 7.74 -8.06 0.28
C LEU A 375 7.03 -8.88 -0.81
N MET A 376 7.72 -9.07 -1.93
CA MET A 376 7.18 -9.72 -3.14
C MET A 376 7.44 -11.22 -3.09
N GLU A 377 6.38 -12.00 -2.96
CA GLU A 377 6.44 -13.46 -2.88
C GLU A 377 6.09 -14.14 -4.21
N ARG A 378 5.44 -13.44 -5.12
CA ARG A 378 4.92 -13.97 -6.40
C ARG A 378 4.99 -12.91 -7.49
N LEU A 379 4.78 -13.33 -8.73
CA LEU A 379 4.58 -12.42 -9.84
C LEU A 379 3.43 -11.44 -9.54
N PRO A 380 3.49 -10.19 -10.03
CA PRO A 380 2.33 -9.30 -10.04
C PRO A 380 1.12 -9.97 -10.67
N ILE A 381 -0.08 -9.65 -10.17
CA ILE A 381 -1.33 -10.31 -10.61
C ILE A 381 -1.49 -10.24 -12.14
N ASP A 382 -1.27 -9.08 -12.76
CA ASP A 382 -1.41 -8.92 -14.21
C ASP A 382 -0.42 -9.81 -14.98
N THR A 383 0.83 -9.89 -14.52
CA THR A 383 1.84 -10.76 -15.13
C THR A 383 1.50 -12.22 -14.93
N LEU A 384 1.06 -12.61 -13.73
CA LEU A 384 0.63 -13.98 -13.43
C LEU A 384 -0.54 -14.40 -14.30
N HIS A 385 -1.55 -13.55 -14.45
CA HIS A 385 -2.71 -13.85 -15.32
C HIS A 385 -2.29 -14.03 -16.76
N ARG A 386 -1.47 -13.13 -17.31
CA ARG A 386 -0.95 -13.22 -18.67
C ARG A 386 -0.19 -14.54 -18.91
N VAL A 387 0.74 -14.90 -18.01
CA VAL A 387 1.50 -16.16 -18.12
C VAL A 387 0.58 -17.38 -18.08
N LEU A 388 -0.44 -17.39 -17.22
CA LEU A 388 -1.39 -18.48 -17.14
C LEU A 388 -2.33 -18.54 -18.36
N ASP A 389 -2.72 -17.39 -18.92
CA ASP A 389 -3.57 -17.33 -20.11
C ASP A 389 -2.80 -17.78 -21.37
N GLU A 390 -1.54 -17.40 -21.52
CA GLU A 390 -0.63 -17.89 -22.57
C GLU A 390 -0.47 -19.43 -22.48
N ALA A 391 -0.22 -19.95 -21.27
CA ALA A 391 -0.13 -21.40 -21.06
C ALA A 391 -1.45 -22.12 -21.32
N TYR A 392 -2.60 -21.53 -20.95
CA TYR A 392 -3.91 -22.08 -21.22
C TYR A 392 -4.22 -22.14 -22.71
N ALA A 393 -3.77 -21.16 -23.49
CA ALA A 393 -3.90 -21.18 -24.95
C ALA A 393 -3.14 -22.36 -25.59
N CYS A 394 -1.98 -22.76 -25.02
CA CYS A 394 -1.23 -23.94 -25.44
C CYS A 394 -1.90 -25.25 -24.97
N HIS A 395 -2.50 -25.25 -23.79
CA HIS A 395 -3.10 -26.44 -23.16
C HIS A 395 -4.57 -26.19 -22.76
N PRO A 396 -5.50 -26.03 -23.74
CA PRO A 396 -6.89 -25.64 -23.45
C PRO A 396 -7.70 -26.73 -22.71
N HIS A 397 -7.19 -27.96 -22.66
CA HIS A 397 -7.79 -29.06 -21.92
C HIS A 397 -7.34 -29.14 -20.46
N SER A 398 -6.45 -28.28 -20.03
CA SER A 398 -5.98 -28.20 -18.64
C SER A 398 -7.07 -27.63 -17.74
N THR A 399 -7.43 -28.39 -16.70
CA THR A 399 -8.41 -27.95 -15.69
C THR A 399 -7.80 -26.96 -14.70
N THR A 400 -6.48 -26.89 -14.61
CA THR A 400 -5.77 -26.09 -13.59
C THR A 400 -5.16 -24.80 -14.13
N LEU A 401 -5.01 -24.65 -15.45
CA LEU A 401 -4.58 -23.39 -16.06
C LEU A 401 -5.74 -22.40 -16.22
N GLY A 402 -6.96 -22.88 -16.44
CA GLY A 402 -8.18 -22.09 -16.58
C GLY A 402 -8.90 -21.83 -15.25
N ASP A 403 -8.29 -22.15 -14.10
CA ASP A 403 -8.91 -21.97 -12.80
C ASP A 403 -9.04 -20.47 -12.40
N PHE A 404 -8.93 -20.15 -11.16
CA PHE A 404 -9.19 -18.83 -10.61
C PHE A 404 -8.30 -17.71 -11.19
N ARG A 405 -8.94 -16.59 -11.55
CA ARG A 405 -8.30 -15.28 -11.78
C ARG A 405 -8.79 -14.28 -10.73
N SER A 406 -7.90 -13.45 -10.24
CA SER A 406 -8.27 -12.36 -9.34
C SER A 406 -9.17 -11.34 -10.06
N PRO A 407 -10.17 -10.75 -9.39
CA PRO A 407 -10.97 -9.67 -9.99
C PRO A 407 -10.09 -8.50 -10.47
N GLN A 408 -10.44 -7.90 -11.61
CA GLN A 408 -9.66 -6.81 -12.21
C GLN A 408 -9.39 -5.67 -11.23
N ALA A 409 -10.37 -5.28 -10.41
CA ALA A 409 -10.20 -4.23 -9.39
C ALA A 409 -9.15 -4.56 -8.32
N VAL A 410 -8.79 -5.84 -8.13
CA VAL A 410 -7.70 -6.25 -7.23
C VAL A 410 -6.37 -6.17 -7.96
N ALA A 411 -6.33 -6.57 -9.23
CA ALA A 411 -5.15 -6.46 -10.07
C ALA A 411 -4.75 -4.99 -10.28
N ASP A 412 -5.71 -4.13 -10.59
CA ASP A 412 -5.50 -2.68 -10.73
C ASP A 412 -4.95 -2.07 -9.43
N ALA A 413 -5.53 -2.43 -8.29
CA ALA A 413 -5.08 -1.93 -6.99
C ALA A 413 -3.67 -2.43 -6.63
N GLU A 414 -3.31 -3.67 -6.97
CA GLU A 414 -1.94 -4.16 -6.80
C GLU A 414 -0.97 -3.38 -7.68
N ARG A 415 -1.28 -3.18 -8.97
CA ARG A 415 -0.44 -2.44 -9.91
C ARG A 415 -0.19 -1.01 -9.43
N GLU A 416 -1.27 -0.27 -9.10
CA GLU A 416 -1.17 1.11 -8.60
C GLU A 416 -0.33 1.19 -7.32
N ALA A 417 -0.50 0.24 -6.41
CA ALA A 417 0.26 0.20 -5.17
C ALA A 417 1.74 -0.16 -5.40
N LEU A 418 2.03 -1.09 -6.31
CA LEU A 418 3.40 -1.43 -6.69
C LEU A 418 4.10 -0.24 -7.36
N ASP A 419 3.39 0.54 -8.18
CA ASP A 419 3.94 1.75 -8.79
C ASP A 419 4.26 2.82 -7.75
N ALA A 420 3.46 2.92 -6.69
CA ALA A 420 3.64 3.88 -5.61
C ALA A 420 4.63 3.44 -4.51
N ALA A 421 5.06 2.19 -4.48
CA ALA A 421 6.00 1.66 -3.49
C ALA A 421 7.39 2.27 -3.67
N ASP A 422 8.07 2.57 -2.56
CA ASP A 422 9.45 3.07 -2.57
C ASP A 422 10.43 1.99 -3.01
N ARG A 423 10.19 0.74 -2.60
CA ARG A 423 11.04 -0.41 -2.86
C ARG A 423 10.26 -1.72 -2.92
N LEU A 424 10.71 -2.63 -3.75
CA LEU A 424 10.22 -3.99 -3.89
C LEU A 424 11.31 -4.96 -3.46
N VAL A 425 11.00 -5.86 -2.55
CA VAL A 425 11.99 -6.77 -1.95
C VAL A 425 11.61 -8.20 -2.29
N THR A 426 12.51 -8.96 -2.89
CA THR A 426 12.28 -10.36 -3.28
C THR A 426 13.58 -11.14 -3.39
N ALA A 427 13.51 -12.46 -3.16
CA ALA A 427 14.59 -13.37 -3.52
C ALA A 427 14.42 -13.96 -4.93
N HIS A 428 13.26 -13.75 -5.53
CA HIS A 428 12.84 -14.42 -6.76
C HIS A 428 13.21 -13.61 -8.01
N ARG A 429 14.18 -14.09 -8.79
CA ARG A 429 14.70 -13.34 -9.95
C ARG A 429 13.67 -13.05 -11.03
N ALA A 430 12.72 -13.97 -11.29
CA ALA A 430 11.66 -13.70 -12.26
C ALA A 430 10.68 -12.63 -11.78
N VAL A 431 10.45 -12.51 -10.48
CA VAL A 431 9.67 -11.40 -9.88
C VAL A 431 10.46 -10.10 -10.00
N ALA A 432 11.76 -10.12 -9.67
CA ALA A 432 12.64 -8.96 -9.79
C ALA A 432 12.68 -8.41 -11.22
N ALA A 433 12.70 -9.30 -12.22
CA ALA A 433 12.74 -8.93 -13.64
C ALA A 433 11.46 -8.20 -14.15
N CYS A 434 10.36 -8.22 -13.38
CA CYS A 434 9.16 -7.46 -13.72
C CYS A 434 9.30 -5.95 -13.48
N PHE A 435 10.39 -5.48 -12.86
CA PHE A 435 10.56 -4.11 -12.41
C PHE A 435 11.94 -3.53 -12.75
N PRO A 436 12.08 -2.20 -12.82
CA PRO A 436 13.39 -1.56 -12.94
C PRO A 436 14.30 -1.94 -11.77
N ALA A 437 15.54 -2.32 -12.05
CA ALA A 437 16.50 -2.79 -11.04
C ALA A 437 16.73 -1.80 -9.88
N ALA A 438 16.66 -0.49 -10.16
CA ALA A 438 16.80 0.55 -9.14
C ALA A 438 15.70 0.53 -8.06
N ARG A 439 14.56 -0.09 -8.34
CA ARG A 439 13.42 -0.22 -7.40
C ARG A 439 13.42 -1.55 -6.66
N VAL A 440 14.27 -2.49 -7.03
CA VAL A 440 14.28 -3.85 -6.50
C VAL A 440 15.45 -4.08 -5.58
N GLU A 441 15.18 -4.56 -4.39
CA GLU A 441 16.17 -5.18 -3.52
C GLU A 441 16.08 -6.70 -3.70
N LEU A 442 17.08 -7.26 -4.37
CA LEU A 442 17.17 -8.69 -4.59
C LEU A 442 17.88 -9.35 -3.41
N LEU A 443 17.14 -10.15 -2.67
CA LEU A 443 17.68 -10.98 -1.59
C LEU A 443 18.29 -12.26 -2.16
N GLU A 444 19.17 -12.88 -1.39
CA GLU A 444 19.59 -14.24 -1.65
C GLU A 444 18.58 -15.25 -1.09
N TRP A 445 18.42 -16.38 -1.76
CA TRP A 445 17.65 -17.49 -1.22
C TRP A 445 18.31 -18.01 0.06
N ALA A 446 17.51 -18.20 1.08
CA ALA A 446 18.02 -18.78 2.33
C ALA A 446 18.52 -20.21 2.10
N PRO A 447 19.60 -20.62 2.77
CA PRO A 447 20.09 -21.98 2.71
C PRO A 447 18.97 -22.98 3.06
N ALA A 448 18.73 -23.94 2.17
CA ALA A 448 17.74 -24.98 2.42
C ALA A 448 18.41 -26.22 3.07
N PRO A 449 17.72 -26.92 3.99
CA PRO A 449 18.27 -28.15 4.55
C PRO A 449 18.44 -29.19 3.44
N PRO A 450 19.61 -29.87 3.34
CA PRO A 450 19.86 -30.82 2.27
C PRO A 450 18.86 -31.99 2.26
N LEU A 451 18.70 -32.63 1.14
CA LEU A 451 18.01 -33.92 1.02
C LEU A 451 18.88 -35.04 1.60
N ALA A 452 18.27 -36.03 2.22
CA ALA A 452 18.96 -37.28 2.59
C ALA A 452 19.09 -38.23 1.38
N THR A 453 19.58 -37.67 0.24
CA THR A 453 19.62 -38.34 -1.05
C THR A 453 20.97 -38.02 -1.68
N THR A 454 21.58 -39.01 -2.35
CA THR A 454 22.83 -38.83 -3.10
C THR A 454 22.55 -38.82 -4.60
N ARG A 455 23.45 -38.18 -5.37
CA ARG A 455 23.42 -38.24 -6.83
C ARG A 455 23.64 -39.66 -7.32
N GLY A 456 22.81 -40.12 -8.29
CA GLY A 456 23.00 -41.38 -9.00
C GLY A 456 21.70 -42.09 -9.33
N GLY A 457 21.82 -43.20 -10.04
CA GLY A 457 20.68 -43.97 -10.56
C GLY A 457 20.01 -43.27 -11.73
N ARG A 458 18.79 -43.75 -12.08
CA ARG A 458 18.00 -43.25 -13.23
C ARG A 458 16.65 -42.68 -12.81
N ALA A 459 16.47 -42.44 -11.50
CA ALA A 459 15.24 -41.88 -10.98
C ALA A 459 15.36 -40.34 -10.87
N PHE A 460 14.35 -39.64 -11.32
CA PHE A 460 14.18 -38.18 -11.17
C PHE A 460 13.02 -37.87 -10.27
N LEU A 461 13.15 -36.84 -9.44
CA LEU A 461 12.06 -36.35 -8.58
C LEU A 461 11.40 -35.13 -9.25
N PHE A 462 10.10 -35.23 -9.55
CA PHE A 462 9.26 -34.09 -9.92
C PHE A 462 8.88 -33.32 -8.65
N ALA A 463 9.42 -32.13 -8.48
CA ALA A 463 9.36 -31.34 -7.28
C ALA A 463 8.07 -30.52 -7.20
N GLY A 464 6.97 -31.15 -6.89
CA GLY A 464 5.68 -30.49 -6.69
C GLY A 464 4.48 -31.30 -7.23
N PRO A 465 3.28 -30.71 -7.15
CA PRO A 465 2.09 -31.35 -7.69
C PRO A 465 2.18 -31.44 -9.21
N ALA A 466 1.71 -32.55 -9.79
CA ALA A 466 1.77 -32.83 -11.22
C ALA A 466 0.70 -32.04 -12.01
N LEU A 467 0.80 -30.73 -11.97
CA LEU A 467 -0.13 -29.79 -12.60
C LEU A 467 0.50 -29.12 -13.82
N ALA A 468 -0.32 -28.70 -14.77
CA ALA A 468 0.12 -28.01 -15.97
C ALA A 468 1.01 -26.80 -15.66
N ARG A 469 0.62 -25.96 -14.71
CA ARG A 469 1.43 -24.79 -14.28
C ARG A 469 2.81 -25.16 -13.69
N LYS A 470 3.02 -26.43 -13.33
CA LYS A 470 4.31 -26.96 -12.86
C LYS A 470 5.08 -27.68 -13.97
N GLY A 471 4.59 -27.63 -15.22
CA GLY A 471 5.24 -28.19 -16.39
C GLY A 471 4.97 -29.69 -16.57
N ALA A 472 3.86 -30.21 -16.03
CA ALA A 472 3.54 -31.63 -16.13
C ALA A 472 3.38 -32.11 -17.58
N TYR A 473 2.82 -31.29 -18.49
CA TYR A 473 2.67 -31.65 -19.90
C TYR A 473 4.01 -31.79 -20.60
N ALA A 474 4.88 -30.79 -20.52
CA ALA A 474 6.23 -30.85 -21.08
C ALA A 474 7.04 -32.02 -20.50
N MET A 475 6.89 -32.30 -19.18
CA MET A 475 7.55 -33.44 -18.56
C MET A 475 7.06 -34.76 -19.10
N ARG A 476 5.73 -34.91 -19.26
CA ARG A 476 5.13 -36.14 -19.84
C ARG A 476 5.67 -36.44 -21.23
N GLU A 477 5.80 -35.43 -22.06
CA GLU A 477 6.30 -35.53 -23.43
C GLU A 477 7.82 -35.79 -23.44
N ALA A 478 8.58 -35.06 -22.63
CA ALA A 478 10.03 -35.18 -22.57
C ALA A 478 10.51 -36.57 -22.12
N MET A 479 9.83 -37.22 -21.18
CA MET A 479 10.23 -38.54 -20.67
C MET A 479 9.84 -39.72 -21.54
N ALA A 480 8.97 -39.54 -22.54
CA ALA A 480 8.49 -40.63 -23.38
C ALA A 480 9.66 -41.31 -24.13
N GLY A 481 9.81 -42.62 -23.93
CA GLY A 481 10.88 -43.42 -24.56
C GLY A 481 12.26 -43.29 -23.90
N LEU A 482 12.41 -42.53 -22.82
CA LEU A 482 13.64 -42.51 -22.02
C LEU A 482 13.62 -43.66 -21.01
N ASP A 483 14.78 -44.30 -20.80
CA ASP A 483 14.96 -45.29 -19.75
C ASP A 483 15.24 -44.59 -18.42
N MET A 484 14.17 -44.10 -17.79
CA MET A 484 14.18 -43.40 -16.51
C MET A 484 12.94 -43.72 -15.68
N GLU A 485 13.02 -43.48 -14.38
CA GLU A 485 11.88 -43.49 -13.47
C GLU A 485 11.53 -42.07 -13.02
N LEU A 486 10.24 -41.69 -13.08
CA LEU A 486 9.75 -40.43 -12.53
C LEU A 486 9.09 -40.66 -11.17
N LEU A 487 9.70 -40.09 -10.12
CA LEU A 487 9.13 -40.05 -8.79
C LEU A 487 8.36 -38.73 -8.62
N ILE A 488 7.09 -38.83 -8.20
CA ILE A 488 6.20 -37.67 -8.08
C ILE A 488 5.91 -37.45 -6.61
N GLU A 489 6.15 -36.22 -6.13
CA GLU A 489 5.71 -35.82 -4.80
C GLU A 489 4.18 -35.96 -4.67
N ARG A 490 3.73 -36.11 -3.43
CA ARG A 490 2.31 -36.12 -3.14
C ARG A 490 1.66 -34.78 -3.49
N GLY A 491 0.45 -34.84 -4.03
CA GLY A 491 -0.29 -33.63 -4.39
C GLY A 491 -1.36 -33.93 -5.42
N ALA A 492 -1.96 -32.86 -5.92
CA ALA A 492 -2.91 -32.92 -7.01
C ALA A 492 -2.22 -33.31 -8.33
N GLU A 493 -2.96 -33.98 -9.19
CA GLU A 493 -2.58 -34.21 -10.59
C GLU A 493 -3.56 -33.49 -11.50
N GLU A 494 -3.11 -33.23 -12.73
CA GLU A 494 -3.91 -32.57 -13.75
C GLU A 494 -5.23 -33.33 -14.05
N ARG A 495 -5.14 -34.65 -14.06
CA ARG A 495 -6.28 -35.58 -14.19
C ARG A 495 -5.90 -36.96 -13.64
N PRO A 496 -6.87 -37.80 -13.29
CA PRO A 496 -6.60 -39.19 -12.98
C PRO A 496 -5.82 -39.88 -14.11
N ASP A 497 -4.89 -40.77 -13.77
CA ASP A 497 -4.05 -41.51 -14.72
C ASP A 497 -3.21 -40.62 -15.67
N PHE A 498 -2.87 -39.42 -15.27
CA PHE A 498 -2.09 -38.49 -16.11
C PHE A 498 -0.80 -39.13 -16.63
N TRP A 499 -0.14 -39.98 -15.86
CA TRP A 499 1.14 -40.61 -16.18
C TRP A 499 1.00 -42.01 -16.76
N ARG A 500 -0.22 -42.44 -17.12
CA ARG A 500 -0.46 -43.79 -17.68
C ARG A 500 0.39 -44.03 -18.93
N GLY A 501 1.05 -45.19 -18.98
CA GLY A 501 1.94 -45.60 -20.09
C GLY A 501 3.38 -45.12 -19.98
N LEU A 502 3.73 -44.48 -18.86
CA LEU A 502 5.11 -44.02 -18.55
C LEU A 502 5.59 -44.67 -17.26
N ASN A 503 6.92 -44.78 -17.10
CA ASN A 503 7.55 -45.25 -15.87
C ASN A 503 7.55 -44.14 -14.80
N ALA A 504 6.38 -43.90 -14.21
CA ALA A 504 6.16 -42.87 -13.22
C ALA A 504 5.39 -43.41 -12.03
N ARG A 505 5.81 -43.09 -10.82
CA ARG A 505 5.10 -43.46 -9.59
C ARG A 505 5.09 -42.35 -8.56
N ARG A 506 4.12 -42.38 -7.69
CA ARG A 506 4.07 -41.48 -6.53
C ARG A 506 4.92 -42.01 -5.37
N LEU A 507 5.60 -41.12 -4.68
CA LEU A 507 6.30 -41.45 -3.44
C LEU A 507 5.31 -41.89 -2.36
N ALA A 508 5.65 -42.92 -1.59
CA ALA A 508 4.92 -43.30 -0.41
C ALA A 508 5.05 -42.25 0.70
N PRO A 509 4.17 -42.24 1.73
CA PRO A 509 4.31 -41.33 2.86
C PRO A 509 5.63 -41.49 3.58
N GLY A 510 6.43 -40.40 3.65
CA GLY A 510 7.72 -40.43 4.31
C GLY A 510 8.85 -41.11 3.52
N GLU A 511 8.57 -41.61 2.31
CA GLU A 511 9.59 -42.19 1.42
C GLU A 511 10.58 -41.09 1.01
N GLN A 512 11.86 -41.41 1.16
CA GLN A 512 12.96 -40.60 0.68
C GLN A 512 13.84 -41.48 -0.22
N PRO A 513 13.94 -41.15 -1.53
CA PRO A 513 14.75 -41.94 -2.44
C PRO A 513 16.22 -41.81 -2.06
N ALA A 514 16.93 -42.94 -1.92
CA ALA A 514 18.33 -42.95 -1.54
C ALA A 514 19.24 -42.34 -2.61
N LYS A 515 18.87 -42.49 -3.90
CA LYS A 515 19.62 -41.95 -5.05
C LYS A 515 18.66 -41.30 -6.03
N LEU A 516 19.09 -40.16 -6.60
CA LEU A 516 18.41 -39.47 -7.69
C LEU A 516 19.41 -39.05 -8.76
N ALA A 517 19.05 -39.23 -10.03
CA ALA A 517 19.76 -38.62 -11.16
C ALA A 517 19.61 -37.09 -11.13
N GLY A 518 18.43 -36.60 -10.73
CA GLY A 518 18.17 -35.18 -10.60
C GLY A 518 16.81 -34.89 -9.95
N VAL A 519 16.61 -33.61 -9.60
CA VAL A 519 15.31 -33.06 -9.18
C VAL A 519 14.89 -32.02 -10.21
N LEU A 520 13.62 -32.06 -10.64
CA LEU A 520 13.16 -31.22 -11.73
C LEU A 520 11.83 -30.52 -11.39
N LEU A 521 11.74 -29.30 -11.88
CA LEU A 521 10.55 -28.47 -11.80
C LEU A 521 10.48 -27.57 -13.04
N PRO A 522 10.01 -28.09 -14.18
CA PRO A 522 9.90 -27.35 -15.43
C PRO A 522 8.68 -26.42 -15.41
N ALA A 523 8.53 -25.64 -14.33
CA ALA A 523 7.35 -24.86 -14.04
C ALA A 523 7.13 -23.71 -15.02
N ILE A 524 5.88 -23.44 -15.36
CA ILE A 524 5.43 -22.21 -16.02
C ILE A 524 5.29 -21.09 -14.96
N VAL A 525 4.82 -21.48 -13.76
CA VAL A 525 4.72 -20.60 -12.59
C VAL A 525 5.20 -21.33 -11.35
N GLU A 526 6.21 -20.76 -10.71
CA GLU A 526 6.70 -21.19 -9.40
C GLU A 526 7.09 -19.98 -8.57
N HIS A 527 6.72 -19.97 -7.32
CA HIS A 527 7.03 -18.86 -6.41
C HIS A 527 8.03 -19.23 -5.32
N ARG A 528 8.18 -20.52 -5.04
CA ARG A 528 9.05 -21.01 -3.97
C ARG A 528 9.67 -22.39 -4.31
N PRO A 529 10.75 -22.43 -5.07
CA PRO A 529 11.36 -23.66 -5.58
C PRO A 529 12.16 -24.40 -4.48
N PHE A 530 11.53 -24.66 -3.33
CA PHE A 530 12.18 -25.16 -2.12
C PHE A 530 12.87 -26.51 -2.33
N MET A 531 12.25 -27.42 -3.08
CA MET A 531 12.86 -28.74 -3.35
C MET A 531 14.06 -28.66 -4.26
N LEU A 532 14.09 -27.73 -5.23
CA LEU A 532 15.27 -27.50 -6.05
C LEU A 532 16.44 -26.95 -5.20
N LEU A 533 16.15 -26.01 -4.29
CA LEU A 533 17.16 -25.49 -3.35
C LEU A 533 17.75 -26.61 -2.46
N ARG A 534 16.90 -27.52 -1.97
CA ARG A 534 17.34 -28.68 -1.18
C ARG A 534 18.20 -29.65 -1.99
N ALA A 535 17.81 -29.91 -3.24
CA ALA A 535 18.57 -30.79 -4.14
C ALA A 535 19.97 -30.23 -4.38
N LEU A 536 20.06 -28.96 -4.73
CA LEU A 536 21.32 -28.27 -4.99
C LEU A 536 22.21 -28.25 -3.73
N ALA A 537 21.63 -28.04 -2.54
CA ALA A 537 22.33 -28.11 -1.26
C ALA A 537 22.89 -29.54 -0.96
N SER A 538 22.31 -30.57 -1.57
CA SER A 538 22.77 -31.97 -1.45
C SER A 538 23.73 -32.41 -2.55
N GLY A 539 24.08 -31.51 -3.49
CA GLY A 539 24.85 -31.86 -4.68
C GLY A 539 24.10 -32.70 -5.71
N VAL A 540 22.77 -32.82 -5.59
CA VAL A 540 21.89 -33.45 -6.57
C VAL A 540 21.57 -32.45 -7.66
N PRO A 541 21.80 -32.77 -8.96
CA PRO A 541 21.49 -31.86 -10.06
C PRO A 541 20.02 -31.45 -10.09
N ALA A 542 19.77 -30.22 -10.52
CA ALA A 542 18.42 -29.68 -10.67
C ALA A 542 18.16 -29.19 -12.09
N ILE A 543 16.94 -29.45 -12.63
CA ILE A 543 16.45 -28.87 -13.87
C ILE A 543 15.29 -27.96 -13.53
N ALA A 544 15.35 -26.73 -13.98
CA ALA A 544 14.35 -25.68 -13.70
C ALA A 544 14.08 -24.83 -14.93
N THR A 545 13.05 -23.99 -14.85
CA THR A 545 12.81 -22.90 -15.79
C THR A 545 13.17 -21.55 -15.16
N PRO A 546 13.28 -20.46 -15.93
CA PRO A 546 13.42 -19.12 -15.39
C PRO A 546 12.28 -18.74 -14.42
N ALA A 547 11.09 -19.33 -14.59
CA ALA A 547 9.94 -19.13 -13.70
C ALA A 547 10.19 -19.57 -12.25
N CYS A 548 11.20 -20.38 -11.98
CA CYS A 548 11.62 -20.75 -10.62
C CYS A 548 12.44 -19.65 -9.92
N GLY A 549 12.88 -18.61 -10.64
CA GLY A 549 13.55 -17.44 -10.07
C GLY A 549 14.89 -17.70 -9.39
N LEU A 550 15.53 -18.84 -9.66
CA LEU A 550 16.83 -19.20 -9.10
C LEU A 550 17.99 -18.47 -9.80
N PRO A 551 19.07 -18.13 -9.09
CA PRO A 551 20.29 -17.65 -9.71
C PRO A 551 21.00 -18.78 -10.48
N PRO A 552 21.76 -18.47 -11.53
CA PRO A 552 22.70 -19.43 -12.13
C PRO A 552 23.67 -19.94 -11.05
N GLN A 553 23.79 -21.27 -10.94
CA GLN A 553 24.67 -21.90 -9.97
C GLN A 553 25.06 -23.31 -10.43
N HIS A 554 26.13 -23.85 -9.84
CA HIS A 554 26.59 -25.20 -10.16
C HIS A 554 25.49 -26.25 -9.89
N GLY A 555 25.34 -27.20 -10.80
CA GLY A 555 24.32 -28.28 -10.70
C GLY A 555 22.92 -27.85 -11.10
N LEU A 556 22.68 -26.60 -11.53
CA LEU A 556 21.38 -26.14 -12.03
C LEU A 556 21.39 -25.99 -13.55
N THR A 557 20.51 -26.71 -14.21
CA THR A 557 20.22 -26.57 -15.66
C THR A 557 18.91 -25.80 -15.83
N ILE A 558 18.95 -24.71 -16.61
CA ILE A 558 17.75 -23.93 -16.96
C ILE A 558 17.30 -24.27 -18.36
N VAL A 559 16.01 -24.66 -18.49
CA VAL A 559 15.34 -24.93 -19.77
C VAL A 559 14.20 -23.93 -19.98
N ALA A 560 13.77 -23.74 -21.24
CA ALA A 560 12.59 -22.91 -21.51
C ALA A 560 11.32 -23.54 -20.89
N PRO A 561 10.38 -22.74 -20.39
CA PRO A 561 9.11 -23.28 -19.93
C PRO A 561 8.31 -23.87 -21.11
N ASP A 562 7.62 -24.96 -20.85
CA ASP A 562 6.77 -25.67 -21.84
C ASP A 562 7.52 -26.12 -23.11
N ASP A 563 8.82 -26.44 -22.99
CA ASP A 563 9.69 -26.93 -24.04
C ASP A 563 10.12 -28.39 -23.73
N PRO A 564 9.40 -29.39 -24.26
CA PRO A 564 9.69 -30.79 -24.00
C PRO A 564 11.02 -31.25 -24.63
N ASP A 565 11.47 -30.67 -25.75
CA ASP A 565 12.70 -31.04 -26.41
C ASP A 565 13.94 -30.58 -25.62
N ALA A 566 13.94 -29.32 -25.15
CA ALA A 566 14.98 -28.82 -24.27
C ALA A 566 15.02 -29.58 -22.94
N LEU A 567 13.84 -29.93 -22.39
CA LEU A 567 13.76 -30.73 -21.17
C LEU A 567 14.28 -32.14 -21.38
N ARG A 568 13.95 -32.79 -22.51
CA ARG A 568 14.47 -34.13 -22.90
C ARG A 568 15.99 -34.10 -23.00
N ALA A 569 16.56 -33.12 -23.69
CA ALA A 569 18.01 -32.97 -23.80
C ALA A 569 18.69 -32.85 -22.43
N ALA A 570 18.14 -32.06 -21.53
CA ALA A 570 18.64 -31.91 -20.17
C ALA A 570 18.53 -33.20 -19.34
N LEU A 571 17.45 -33.97 -19.49
CA LEU A 571 17.28 -35.27 -18.85
C LEU A 571 18.32 -36.28 -19.36
N THR A 572 18.51 -36.38 -20.67
CA THR A 572 19.48 -37.28 -21.29
C THR A 572 20.91 -36.98 -20.80
N ALA A 573 21.31 -35.71 -20.76
CA ALA A 573 22.62 -35.30 -20.25
C ALA A 573 22.88 -35.64 -18.77
N LEU A 574 21.86 -35.91 -17.99
CA LEU A 574 22.00 -36.35 -16.58
C LEU A 574 21.95 -37.89 -16.45
N LEU A 575 21.47 -38.61 -17.47
CA LEU A 575 21.42 -40.07 -17.53
C LEU A 575 22.73 -40.68 -18.04
N ASP A 576 23.45 -39.94 -18.91
CA ASP A 576 24.77 -40.26 -19.42
C ASP A 576 25.85 -39.95 -18.36
#